data_672c82ebfd3a324baab7a5bbf909388d
#
_entry.id   672c82ebfd3a324baab7a5bbf909388d
#
_cell.length_a   1.000
_cell.length_b   1.000
_cell.length_c   1.000
_cell.angle_alpha   90.00
_cell.angle_beta   90.00
_cell.angle_gamma   90.00
#
_symmetry.space_group_name_H-M   'P 1'
#
loop_
_entity.id
_entity.type
_entity.pdbx_description
1 polymer ?
#
loop_
_entity_poly.entity_id
_entity_poly.type
_entity_poly.pdbx_seq_one_letter_code
_entity_poly.pdbx_strand_id
1 'polypeptide(L)'
;MPEKKKSISSNKSGVKSGNCPLYKKCGGCQLQNLTYEQQLRYKQVKCIRLLGKFCRVGEIIGMENPYHYRNKVQAAFALDRHSNIISGVYQSSSHKIVPVTVCMTEDEKADEIIGTIRRLLKNFKLRPYNEDTGRGFLRHVLVKRGFKSGQIMVVLVTGTRDFPKKKDFVATLLKIHPEITTVVQNVNNQKTSMVLGNRSEVLFGDGYITEQLGDFSFRISPKAFYQINPIQTEVLYNTTLEFAGLTGKETVIDAYCGTGTIGIFASPKAKKVVGVELNPDAVKDARVNAKLNSAENTEFYNADAGEFLADAAASNEKYDVVIMDPPRSGSTVKFLKSVVKLAPKTVVYVSCNPETLARDLMFLVRNGYKVKKIQPVDMFPHTNHVETVVQLVRKKPDTYIDITVDMDELDLTSSEAKATYDEIKDYIFDKHCVKVSSLYIAQIKQKHGIIERDCYNNSKKDNTKQPQCPPEKVKLIEEALRHFKMIP
;
A
#
# COMPACT_ATOMS: atom_id res chain seq x y z
N MET A 1 -65.75 0.63 -7.07
CA MET A 1 -64.69 0.68 -8.10
C MET A 1 -63.37 0.91 -7.38
N PRO A 2 -62.43 0.00 -7.36
CA PRO A 2 -61.17 0.16 -6.67
C PRO A 2 -60.10 0.76 -7.62
N GLU A 3 -59.40 1.77 -7.10
CA GLU A 3 -58.29 2.47 -7.76
C GLU A 3 -57.09 1.54 -8.03
N LYS A 4 -56.61 1.54 -9.25
CA LYS A 4 -55.39 0.84 -9.67
C LYS A 4 -54.16 1.58 -9.14
N LYS A 5 -53.46 1.01 -8.16
CA LYS A 5 -52.10 1.37 -7.79
C LYS A 5 -51.15 1.07 -8.95
N LYS A 6 -50.59 2.12 -9.55
CA LYS A 6 -49.49 2.02 -10.50
C LYS A 6 -48.23 1.58 -9.72
N SER A 7 -47.73 0.41 -10.01
CA SER A 7 -46.40 -0.05 -9.53
C SER A 7 -45.32 0.76 -10.23
N ILE A 8 -44.54 1.46 -9.44
CA ILE A 8 -43.30 2.12 -9.87
C ILE A 8 -42.28 1.00 -10.10
N SER A 9 -42.01 0.70 -11.36
CA SER A 9 -40.92 -0.20 -11.73
C SER A 9 -39.61 0.50 -11.42
N SER A 10 -38.92 0.05 -10.38
CA SER A 10 -37.51 0.38 -10.14
C SER A 10 -36.68 -0.19 -11.29
N ASN A 11 -36.20 0.66 -12.18
CA ASN A 11 -35.17 0.34 -13.15
C ASN A 11 -33.91 -0.06 -12.35
N LYS A 12 -33.75 -1.33 -12.08
CA LYS A 12 -32.46 -1.93 -11.79
C LYS A 12 -31.66 -1.87 -13.08
N SER A 13 -30.86 -0.80 -13.25
CA SER A 13 -29.79 -0.78 -14.23
C SER A 13 -28.77 -1.85 -13.82
N GLY A 14 -29.01 -3.06 -14.28
CA GLY A 14 -28.03 -4.13 -14.22
C GLY A 14 -26.82 -3.71 -15.03
N VAL A 15 -25.79 -3.18 -14.40
CA VAL A 15 -24.47 -3.04 -14.99
C VAL A 15 -24.02 -4.45 -15.30
N LYS A 16 -24.15 -4.86 -16.57
CA LYS A 16 -23.47 -6.05 -17.08
C LYS A 16 -22.01 -5.89 -16.69
N SER A 17 -21.41 -6.91 -16.10
CA SER A 17 -19.98 -6.97 -15.75
C SER A 17 -19.14 -6.66 -17.00
N GLY A 18 -18.93 -5.36 -17.25
CA GLY A 18 -18.15 -4.89 -18.38
C GLY A 18 -16.69 -5.00 -18.02
N ASN A 19 -15.98 -5.91 -18.67
CA ASN A 19 -14.53 -5.99 -18.54
C ASN A 19 -13.92 -4.64 -18.92
N CYS A 20 -13.07 -4.07 -18.04
CA CYS A 20 -12.28 -2.90 -18.37
C CYS A 20 -11.47 -3.14 -19.65
N PRO A 21 -11.62 -2.32 -20.70
CA PRO A 21 -10.95 -2.55 -21.99
C PRO A 21 -9.42 -2.50 -21.88
N LEU A 22 -8.90 -1.91 -20.80
CA LEU A 22 -7.48 -1.73 -20.56
C LEU A 22 -6.87 -2.80 -19.63
N TYR A 23 -7.66 -3.73 -19.06
CA TYR A 23 -7.18 -4.60 -17.98
C TYR A 23 -5.95 -5.43 -18.36
N LYS A 24 -5.85 -5.89 -19.62
CA LYS A 24 -4.69 -6.66 -20.13
C LYS A 24 -3.42 -5.82 -20.30
N LYS A 25 -3.55 -4.49 -20.43
CA LYS A 25 -2.44 -3.56 -20.69
C LYS A 25 -2.04 -2.79 -19.44
N CYS A 26 -3.02 -2.33 -18.68
CA CYS A 26 -2.83 -1.49 -17.49
C CYS A 26 -2.17 -2.27 -16.35
N GLY A 27 -2.56 -3.55 -16.12
CA GLY A 27 -2.04 -4.37 -15.02
C GLY A 27 -2.49 -3.96 -13.62
N GLY A 28 -3.33 -2.94 -13.47
CA GLY A 28 -3.82 -2.45 -12.17
C GLY A 28 -4.83 -3.40 -11.50
N CYS A 29 -5.55 -4.19 -12.30
CA CYS A 29 -6.64 -5.08 -11.83
C CYS A 29 -6.41 -6.49 -12.34
N GLN A 30 -5.98 -7.42 -11.48
CA GLN A 30 -5.65 -8.80 -11.88
C GLN A 30 -6.87 -9.71 -11.99
N LEU A 31 -7.99 -9.34 -11.34
CA LEU A 31 -9.20 -10.17 -11.23
C LEU A 31 -10.39 -9.57 -12.00
N GLN A 32 -10.17 -8.61 -12.89
CA GLN A 32 -11.21 -7.89 -13.62
C GLN A 32 -12.06 -8.78 -14.54
N ASN A 33 -11.56 -9.94 -14.92
CA ASN A 33 -12.25 -10.94 -15.73
C ASN A 33 -13.21 -11.86 -14.94
N LEU A 34 -13.23 -11.71 -13.61
CA LEU A 34 -14.10 -12.47 -12.71
C LEU A 34 -15.26 -11.60 -12.25
N THR A 35 -16.43 -12.22 -11.96
CA THR A 35 -17.50 -11.53 -11.23
C THR A 35 -17.01 -11.17 -9.83
N TYR A 36 -17.65 -10.19 -9.17
CA TYR A 36 -17.20 -9.78 -7.85
C TYR A 36 -17.28 -10.91 -6.81
N GLU A 37 -18.33 -11.73 -6.87
CA GLU A 37 -18.47 -12.92 -6.02
C GLU A 37 -17.33 -13.94 -6.26
N GLN A 38 -16.95 -14.14 -7.53
CA GLN A 38 -15.80 -15.00 -7.85
C GLN A 38 -14.48 -14.43 -7.33
N GLN A 39 -14.30 -13.09 -7.36
CA GLN A 39 -13.15 -12.43 -6.78
C GLN A 39 -13.08 -12.63 -5.26
N LEU A 40 -14.19 -12.46 -4.55
CA LEU A 40 -14.28 -12.71 -3.11
C LEU A 40 -13.96 -14.16 -2.78
N ARG A 41 -14.53 -15.10 -3.53
CA ARG A 41 -14.23 -16.53 -3.38
C ARG A 41 -12.76 -16.86 -3.60
N TYR A 42 -12.13 -16.26 -4.62
CA TYR A 42 -10.69 -16.42 -4.88
C TYR A 42 -9.86 -15.95 -3.69
N LYS A 43 -10.14 -14.76 -3.15
CA LYS A 43 -9.45 -14.18 -2.00
C LYS A 43 -9.68 -14.99 -0.72
N GLN A 44 -10.91 -15.44 -0.50
CA GLN A 44 -11.28 -16.32 0.62
C GLN A 44 -10.46 -17.61 0.60
N VAL A 45 -10.41 -18.31 -0.54
CA VAL A 45 -9.65 -19.55 -0.71
C VAL A 45 -8.16 -19.30 -0.47
N LYS A 46 -7.62 -18.19 -0.97
CA LYS A 46 -6.23 -17.79 -0.73
C LYS A 46 -5.95 -17.64 0.77
N CYS A 47 -6.81 -16.94 1.52
CA CYS A 47 -6.67 -16.75 2.96
C CYS A 47 -6.80 -18.07 3.72
N ILE A 48 -7.78 -18.91 3.40
CA ILE A 48 -7.94 -20.23 4.03
C ILE A 48 -6.71 -21.11 3.82
N ARG A 49 -6.17 -21.16 2.61
CA ARG A 49 -4.97 -21.96 2.29
C ARG A 49 -3.75 -21.54 3.11
N LEU A 50 -3.53 -20.23 3.29
CA LEU A 50 -2.35 -19.70 3.96
C LEU A 50 -2.51 -19.65 5.48
N LEU A 51 -3.70 -19.31 5.96
CA LEU A 51 -3.94 -18.95 7.36
C LEU A 51 -4.80 -19.98 8.13
N GLY A 52 -5.52 -20.86 7.43
CA GLY A 52 -6.43 -21.83 8.03
C GLY A 52 -5.77 -22.81 9.02
N LYS A 53 -4.46 -22.99 8.91
CA LYS A 53 -3.68 -23.79 9.87
C LYS A 53 -3.59 -23.18 11.28
N PHE A 54 -3.84 -21.89 11.43
CA PHE A 54 -3.76 -21.20 12.72
C PHE A 54 -5.10 -21.16 13.46
N CYS A 55 -6.19 -20.85 12.74
CA CYS A 55 -7.56 -20.99 13.23
C CYS A 55 -8.54 -20.87 12.04
N ARG A 56 -9.85 -21.02 12.30
CA ARG A 56 -10.89 -20.80 11.32
C ARG A 56 -10.81 -19.38 10.77
N VAL A 57 -10.73 -19.23 9.45
CA VAL A 57 -10.77 -17.95 8.75
C VAL A 57 -12.23 -17.51 8.61
N GLY A 58 -12.53 -16.29 9.03
CA GLY A 58 -13.86 -15.67 8.84
C GLY A 58 -14.20 -15.52 7.36
N GLU A 59 -15.48 -15.33 7.06
CA GLU A 59 -15.93 -15.03 5.69
C GLU A 59 -15.43 -13.64 5.31
N ILE A 60 -14.89 -13.50 4.07
CA ILE A 60 -14.33 -12.22 3.61
C ILE A 60 -15.42 -11.16 3.56
N ILE A 61 -15.14 -10.00 4.16
CA ILE A 61 -16.03 -8.84 4.09
C ILE A 61 -15.80 -8.15 2.75
N GLY A 62 -16.77 -8.28 1.85
CA GLY A 62 -16.79 -7.63 0.55
C GLY A 62 -17.29 -6.19 0.62
N MET A 63 -17.31 -5.53 -0.53
CA MET A 63 -17.81 -4.17 -0.72
C MET A 63 -19.15 -4.21 -1.46
N GLU A 64 -20.12 -3.41 -1.07
CA GLU A 64 -21.44 -3.36 -1.73
C GLU A 64 -21.31 -2.85 -3.17
N ASN A 65 -20.58 -1.76 -3.37
CA ASN A 65 -20.24 -1.22 -4.69
C ASN A 65 -18.71 -1.26 -4.90
N PRO A 66 -18.17 -2.23 -5.65
CA PRO A 66 -16.74 -2.41 -5.83
C PRO A 66 -16.11 -1.48 -6.89
N TYR A 67 -16.81 -0.45 -7.30
CA TYR A 67 -16.35 0.50 -8.33
C TYR A 67 -16.10 1.89 -7.75
N HIS A 68 -15.22 2.67 -8.42
CA HIS A 68 -14.91 4.08 -8.10
C HIS A 68 -14.55 4.35 -6.63
N TYR A 69 -13.99 3.34 -5.96
CA TYR A 69 -13.66 3.39 -4.54
C TYR A 69 -12.33 4.08 -4.21
N ARG A 70 -11.46 4.27 -5.22
CA ARG A 70 -10.13 4.86 -5.00
C ARG A 70 -10.23 6.36 -4.87
N ASN A 71 -10.06 6.87 -3.66
CA ASN A 71 -10.05 8.29 -3.33
C ASN A 71 -8.73 9.00 -3.67
N LYS A 72 -7.71 8.25 -4.08
CA LYS A 72 -6.41 8.76 -4.52
C LYS A 72 -6.11 8.21 -5.91
N VAL A 73 -6.02 9.12 -6.88
CA VAL A 73 -5.73 8.82 -8.28
C VAL A 73 -4.42 9.48 -8.68
N GLN A 74 -3.58 8.74 -9.36
CA GLN A 74 -2.28 9.20 -9.82
C GLN A 74 -2.12 8.90 -11.30
N ALA A 75 -1.93 9.94 -12.12
CA ALA A 75 -1.66 9.79 -13.53
C ALA A 75 -0.27 10.31 -13.90
N ALA A 76 0.49 9.54 -14.65
CA ALA A 76 1.70 9.97 -15.32
C ALA A 76 1.36 10.67 -16.65
N PHE A 77 2.17 11.63 -17.06
CA PHE A 77 1.99 12.40 -18.29
C PHE A 77 3.15 12.20 -19.26
N ALA A 78 2.85 12.02 -20.54
CA ALA A 78 3.86 11.89 -21.58
C ALA A 78 3.32 12.39 -22.93
N LEU A 79 4.19 12.38 -23.94
CA LEU A 79 3.80 12.50 -25.34
C LEU A 79 3.68 11.11 -25.97
N ASP A 80 2.65 10.88 -26.76
CA ASP A 80 2.55 9.70 -27.61
C ASP A 80 3.45 9.85 -28.86
N ARG A 81 3.49 8.80 -29.70
CA ARG A 81 4.26 8.80 -30.96
C ARG A 81 3.83 9.89 -31.96
N HIS A 82 2.65 10.47 -31.80
CA HIS A 82 2.10 11.54 -32.61
C HIS A 82 2.22 12.91 -31.93
N SER A 83 3.02 13.02 -30.86
CA SER A 83 3.21 14.23 -30.08
C SER A 83 1.95 14.75 -29.37
N ASN A 84 0.92 13.91 -29.20
CA ASN A 84 -0.23 14.26 -28.38
C ASN A 84 0.09 14.01 -26.90
N ILE A 85 -0.42 14.90 -26.04
CA ILE A 85 -0.30 14.73 -24.59
C ILE A 85 -1.23 13.61 -24.14
N ILE A 86 -0.68 12.59 -23.51
CA ILE A 86 -1.40 11.48 -22.90
C ILE A 86 -1.21 11.50 -21.38
N SER A 87 -2.18 10.94 -20.66
CA SER A 87 -2.10 10.69 -19.22
C SER A 87 -2.63 9.31 -18.89
N GLY A 88 -2.07 8.67 -17.88
CA GLY A 88 -2.48 7.32 -17.48
C GLY A 88 -1.49 6.68 -16.53
N VAL A 89 -1.41 5.37 -16.58
CA VAL A 89 -0.56 4.56 -15.69
C VAL A 89 0.58 3.91 -16.47
N TYR A 90 1.69 3.65 -15.80
CA TYR A 90 2.77 2.86 -16.40
C TYR A 90 2.33 1.42 -16.59
N GLN A 91 2.57 0.89 -17.78
CA GLN A 91 2.43 -0.54 -18.04
C GLN A 91 3.42 -1.29 -17.14
N SER A 92 2.97 -2.39 -16.55
CA SER A 92 3.82 -3.22 -15.67
C SER A 92 5.17 -3.53 -16.34
N SER A 93 6.24 -3.36 -15.55
CA SER A 93 7.63 -3.61 -15.97
C SER A 93 8.10 -2.79 -17.19
N SER A 94 7.49 -1.62 -17.45
CA SER A 94 7.92 -0.75 -18.55
C SER A 94 7.70 0.73 -18.20
N HIS A 95 8.40 1.64 -18.91
CA HIS A 95 8.18 3.10 -18.85
C HIS A 95 7.09 3.59 -19.80
N LYS A 96 6.37 2.68 -20.48
CA LYS A 96 5.29 3.06 -21.39
C LYS A 96 4.03 3.40 -20.61
N ILE A 97 3.43 4.55 -20.91
CA ILE A 97 2.15 4.95 -20.33
C ILE A 97 1.01 4.30 -21.14
N VAL A 98 0.13 3.60 -20.44
CA VAL A 98 -1.17 3.18 -20.94
C VAL A 98 -2.12 4.35 -20.74
N PRO A 99 -2.63 4.97 -21.84
CA PRO A 99 -3.57 6.07 -21.70
C PRO A 99 -4.84 5.62 -20.98
N VAL A 100 -5.22 6.35 -19.94
CA VAL A 100 -6.48 6.15 -19.20
C VAL A 100 -7.30 7.42 -19.29
N THR A 101 -8.55 7.30 -19.71
CA THR A 101 -9.50 8.41 -19.73
C THR A 101 -10.52 8.25 -18.61
N VAL A 102 -10.96 7.02 -18.37
CA VAL A 102 -11.88 6.64 -17.30
C VAL A 102 -11.40 5.31 -16.74
N CYS A 103 -11.36 5.19 -15.42
CA CYS A 103 -11.01 3.98 -14.72
C CYS A 103 -12.18 3.50 -13.86
N MET A 104 -12.51 2.21 -13.93
CA MET A 104 -13.63 1.63 -13.16
C MET A 104 -13.39 1.58 -11.64
N THR A 105 -12.16 1.74 -11.19
CA THR A 105 -11.82 1.68 -9.75
C THR A 105 -11.45 3.04 -9.16
N GLU A 106 -11.02 3.99 -10.00
CA GLU A 106 -10.65 5.33 -9.60
C GLU A 106 -11.87 6.24 -9.48
N ASP A 107 -11.75 7.28 -8.67
CA ASP A 107 -12.78 8.30 -8.51
C ASP A 107 -13.04 9.03 -9.84
N GLU A 108 -14.28 9.10 -10.28
CA GLU A 108 -14.68 9.67 -11.58
C GLU A 108 -14.32 11.16 -11.68
N LYS A 109 -14.48 11.91 -10.59
CA LYS A 109 -14.14 13.33 -10.55
C LYS A 109 -12.63 13.55 -10.68
N ALA A 110 -11.81 12.66 -10.14
CA ALA A 110 -10.38 12.70 -10.33
C ALA A 110 -9.98 12.46 -11.80
N ASP A 111 -10.64 11.50 -12.48
CA ASP A 111 -10.45 11.26 -13.92
C ASP A 111 -10.81 12.49 -14.77
N GLU A 112 -11.93 13.16 -14.46
CA GLU A 112 -12.35 14.40 -15.13
C GLU A 112 -11.31 15.53 -14.97
N ILE A 113 -10.81 15.74 -13.74
CA ILE A 113 -9.80 16.76 -13.43
C ILE A 113 -8.49 16.47 -14.18
N ILE A 114 -8.03 15.21 -14.17
CA ILE A 114 -6.83 14.79 -14.91
C ILE A 114 -7.01 15.04 -16.41
N GLY A 115 -8.19 14.71 -16.96
CA GLY A 115 -8.54 14.99 -18.34
C GLY A 115 -8.52 16.47 -18.67
N THR A 116 -8.99 17.33 -17.76
CA THR A 116 -8.94 18.79 -17.90
C THR A 116 -7.51 19.31 -17.88
N ILE A 117 -6.69 18.86 -16.92
CA ILE A 117 -5.27 19.25 -16.85
C ILE A 117 -4.53 18.87 -18.14
N ARG A 118 -4.82 17.69 -18.72
CA ARG A 118 -4.25 17.29 -20.02
C ARG A 118 -4.60 18.28 -21.14
N ARG A 119 -5.83 18.79 -21.19
CA ARG A 119 -6.24 19.83 -22.16
C ARG A 119 -5.55 21.17 -21.88
N LEU A 120 -5.47 21.56 -20.61
CA LEU A 120 -4.83 22.81 -20.21
C LEU A 120 -3.34 22.85 -20.55
N LEU A 121 -2.62 21.75 -20.39
CA LEU A 121 -1.21 21.68 -20.81
C LEU A 121 -1.03 22.08 -22.28
N LYS A 122 -1.91 21.59 -23.17
CA LYS A 122 -1.90 21.95 -24.58
C LYS A 122 -2.18 23.45 -24.79
N ASN A 123 -3.20 23.98 -24.13
CA ASN A 123 -3.61 25.38 -24.26
C ASN A 123 -2.54 26.37 -23.76
N PHE A 124 -1.86 25.99 -22.66
CA PHE A 124 -0.79 26.80 -22.09
C PHE A 124 0.60 26.50 -22.67
N LYS A 125 0.68 25.66 -23.72
CA LYS A 125 1.92 25.21 -24.36
C LYS A 125 2.95 24.61 -23.40
N LEU A 126 2.47 23.95 -22.34
CA LEU A 126 3.30 23.24 -21.37
C LEU A 126 3.49 21.79 -21.83
N ARG A 127 4.73 21.31 -21.82
CA ARG A 127 5.05 19.93 -22.23
C ARG A 127 5.10 18.98 -21.03
N PRO A 128 4.64 17.74 -21.18
CA PRO A 128 4.97 16.69 -20.22
C PRO A 128 6.47 16.55 -20.04
N TYR A 129 6.87 16.14 -18.85
CA TYR A 129 8.27 15.85 -18.55
C TYR A 129 8.68 14.53 -19.21
N ASN A 130 9.84 14.53 -19.84
CA ASN A 130 10.45 13.35 -20.42
C ASN A 130 11.59 12.88 -19.49
N GLU A 131 11.45 11.68 -18.96
CA GLU A 131 12.40 11.12 -17.97
C GLU A 131 13.76 10.78 -18.58
N ASP A 132 13.80 10.44 -19.87
CA ASP A 132 15.05 10.12 -20.58
C ASP A 132 15.93 11.36 -20.78
N THR A 133 15.29 12.48 -21.18
CA THR A 133 15.99 13.74 -21.49
C THR A 133 16.09 14.67 -20.30
N GLY A 134 15.31 14.47 -19.25
CA GLY A 134 15.19 15.38 -18.11
C GLY A 134 14.52 16.72 -18.44
N ARG A 135 13.80 16.82 -19.56
CA ARG A 135 13.19 18.06 -20.04
C ARG A 135 11.66 17.99 -20.04
N GLY A 136 11.02 19.12 -19.82
CA GLY A 136 9.57 19.26 -19.78
C GLY A 136 9.07 19.71 -18.41
N PHE A 137 7.77 19.88 -18.27
CA PHE A 137 7.18 20.50 -17.10
C PHE A 137 6.47 19.48 -16.19
N LEU A 138 5.35 18.88 -16.65
CA LEU A 138 4.49 18.05 -15.80
C LEU A 138 4.86 16.57 -15.89
N ARG A 139 5.19 15.96 -14.76
CA ARG A 139 5.48 14.52 -14.62
C ARG A 139 4.23 13.73 -14.29
N HIS A 140 3.58 14.12 -13.18
CA HIS A 140 2.41 13.43 -12.66
C HIS A 140 1.36 14.43 -12.18
N VAL A 141 0.13 13.98 -12.14
CA VAL A 141 -0.95 14.61 -11.37
C VAL A 141 -1.43 13.61 -10.34
N LEU A 142 -1.50 14.06 -9.09
CA LEU A 142 -2.10 13.31 -8.00
C LEU A 142 -3.36 14.04 -7.56
N VAL A 143 -4.51 13.37 -7.60
CA VAL A 143 -5.77 13.87 -7.08
C VAL A 143 -6.12 13.06 -5.85
N LYS A 144 -6.41 13.72 -4.74
CA LYS A 144 -6.97 13.12 -3.53
C LYS A 144 -8.35 13.71 -3.28
N ARG A 145 -9.33 12.88 -3.05
CA ARG A 145 -10.70 13.29 -2.76
C ARG A 145 -11.16 12.75 -1.41
N GLY A 146 -11.74 13.61 -0.61
CA GLY A 146 -12.50 13.23 0.56
C GLY A 146 -13.90 12.77 0.14
N PHE A 147 -14.29 11.54 0.44
CA PHE A 147 -15.58 10.99 0.02
C PHE A 147 -16.74 11.53 0.84
N LYS A 148 -16.55 11.71 2.15
CA LYS A 148 -17.54 12.30 3.03
C LYS A 148 -17.49 13.85 3.01
N SER A 149 -16.29 14.41 2.98
CA SER A 149 -16.09 15.88 2.97
C SER A 149 -16.35 16.53 1.62
N GLY A 150 -16.22 15.78 0.52
CA GLY A 150 -16.27 16.31 -0.84
C GLY A 150 -15.04 17.13 -1.24
N GLN A 151 -14.10 17.39 -0.34
CA GLN A 151 -12.90 18.19 -0.61
C GLN A 151 -11.96 17.51 -1.60
N ILE A 152 -11.36 18.30 -2.50
CA ILE A 152 -10.46 17.78 -3.53
C ILE A 152 -9.13 18.52 -3.47
N MET A 153 -8.04 17.75 -3.39
CA MET A 153 -6.67 18.23 -3.54
C MET A 153 -6.09 17.78 -4.87
N VAL A 154 -5.54 18.72 -5.60
CA VAL A 154 -4.79 18.47 -6.84
C VAL A 154 -3.31 18.77 -6.60
N VAL A 155 -2.46 17.78 -6.80
CA VAL A 155 -1.00 17.96 -6.73
C VAL A 155 -0.42 17.84 -8.13
N LEU A 156 0.16 18.92 -8.62
CA LEU A 156 0.88 18.98 -9.89
C LEU A 156 2.36 18.67 -9.64
N VAL A 157 2.81 17.49 -10.04
CA VAL A 157 4.21 17.08 -9.89
C VAL A 157 4.99 17.54 -11.11
N THR A 158 5.91 18.46 -10.91
CA THR A 158 6.65 19.12 -11.98
C THR A 158 8.14 18.79 -11.96
N GLY A 159 8.77 18.72 -13.13
CA GLY A 159 10.22 18.54 -13.25
C GLY A 159 11.02 19.82 -12.94
N THR A 160 10.35 20.95 -12.82
CA THR A 160 10.98 22.25 -12.53
C THR A 160 10.11 23.08 -11.60
N ARG A 161 10.73 24.00 -10.87
CA ARG A 161 10.04 24.98 -10.04
C ARG A 161 9.34 26.06 -10.87
N ASP A 162 9.92 26.38 -12.02
CA ASP A 162 9.35 27.40 -12.91
C ASP A 162 8.05 26.87 -13.52
N PHE A 163 6.97 27.65 -13.31
CA PHE A 163 5.64 27.35 -13.81
C PHE A 163 5.13 28.54 -14.63
N PRO A 164 5.35 28.54 -15.95
CA PRO A 164 4.89 29.62 -16.81
C PRO A 164 3.38 29.80 -16.74
N LYS A 165 2.93 31.05 -16.60
CA LYS A 165 1.51 31.41 -16.48
C LYS A 165 0.77 30.68 -15.36
N LYS A 166 1.47 30.41 -14.24
CA LYS A 166 0.97 29.67 -13.08
C LYS A 166 -0.42 30.14 -12.62
N LYS A 167 -0.58 31.46 -12.45
CA LYS A 167 -1.84 32.05 -11.96
C LYS A 167 -3.00 31.78 -12.92
N ASP A 168 -2.79 32.00 -14.22
CA ASP A 168 -3.83 31.80 -15.23
C ASP A 168 -4.20 30.33 -15.40
N PHE A 169 -3.21 29.43 -15.31
CA PHE A 169 -3.45 27.99 -15.35
C PHE A 169 -4.32 27.55 -14.17
N VAL A 170 -3.97 27.92 -12.95
CA VAL A 170 -4.73 27.58 -11.73
C VAL A 170 -6.11 28.21 -11.78
N ALA A 171 -6.24 29.49 -12.13
CA ALA A 171 -7.54 30.17 -12.26
C ALA A 171 -8.45 29.48 -13.28
N THR A 172 -7.88 29.06 -14.43
CA THR A 172 -8.65 28.34 -15.46
C THR A 172 -9.09 26.97 -14.97
N LEU A 173 -8.22 26.23 -14.26
CA LEU A 173 -8.55 24.94 -13.68
C LEU A 173 -9.70 25.07 -12.66
N LEU A 174 -9.62 26.05 -11.77
CA LEU A 174 -10.64 26.32 -10.74
C LEU A 174 -11.96 26.83 -11.34
N LYS A 175 -11.91 27.55 -12.45
CA LYS A 175 -13.13 27.96 -13.16
C LYS A 175 -13.90 26.76 -13.74
N ILE A 176 -13.17 25.73 -14.20
CA ILE A 176 -13.77 24.51 -14.78
C ILE A 176 -14.18 23.55 -13.64
N HIS A 177 -13.40 23.48 -12.58
CA HIS A 177 -13.60 22.61 -11.41
C HIS A 177 -13.62 23.41 -10.11
N PRO A 178 -14.73 24.14 -9.83
CA PRO A 178 -14.86 24.97 -8.65
C PRO A 178 -14.89 24.18 -7.33
N GLU A 179 -15.12 22.87 -7.41
CA GLU A 179 -15.08 21.94 -6.27
C GLU A 179 -13.66 21.64 -5.77
N ILE A 180 -12.61 22.03 -6.49
CA ILE A 180 -11.22 21.86 -6.03
C ILE A 180 -10.98 22.75 -4.81
N THR A 181 -10.64 22.11 -3.68
CA THR A 181 -10.38 22.80 -2.42
C THR A 181 -8.95 23.35 -2.35
N THR A 182 -7.99 22.64 -2.91
CA THR A 182 -6.58 23.07 -2.88
C THR A 182 -5.79 22.53 -4.06
N VAL A 183 -4.83 23.37 -4.52
CA VAL A 183 -3.87 23.01 -5.59
C VAL A 183 -2.46 23.20 -5.07
N VAL A 184 -1.62 22.18 -5.22
CA VAL A 184 -0.23 22.16 -4.78
C VAL A 184 0.68 21.85 -5.96
N GLN A 185 1.76 22.61 -6.13
CA GLN A 185 2.88 22.22 -6.98
C GLN A 185 3.89 21.44 -6.12
N ASN A 186 4.23 20.24 -6.56
CA ASN A 186 5.35 19.48 -5.98
C ASN A 186 6.46 19.36 -7.02
N VAL A 187 7.68 19.73 -6.64
CA VAL A 187 8.83 19.72 -7.56
C VAL A 187 9.62 18.43 -7.34
N ASN A 188 9.68 17.62 -8.40
CA ASN A 188 10.51 16.43 -8.45
C ASN A 188 11.35 16.43 -9.72
N ASN A 189 12.59 16.89 -9.60
CA ASN A 189 13.56 16.96 -10.68
C ASN A 189 14.58 15.80 -10.65
N GLN A 190 14.40 14.84 -9.74
CA GLN A 190 15.31 13.72 -9.57
C GLN A 190 14.95 12.55 -10.49
N LYS A 191 15.95 11.77 -10.90
CA LYS A 191 15.75 10.48 -11.57
C LYS A 191 15.45 9.40 -10.51
N THR A 192 14.19 9.31 -10.13
CA THR A 192 13.72 8.39 -9.09
C THR A 192 12.35 7.84 -9.44
N SER A 193 12.05 6.64 -8.95
CA SER A 193 10.69 6.05 -9.00
C SER A 193 9.70 6.73 -8.04
N MET A 194 10.19 7.55 -7.10
CA MET A 194 9.33 8.31 -6.20
C MET A 194 8.58 9.39 -6.98
N VAL A 195 7.26 9.41 -6.81
CA VAL A 195 6.40 10.38 -7.50
C VAL A 195 6.57 11.78 -6.96
N LEU A 196 6.52 11.94 -5.63
CA LEU A 196 6.64 13.23 -4.97
C LEU A 196 8.09 13.53 -4.60
N GLY A 197 8.51 14.76 -4.95
CA GLY A 197 9.77 15.33 -4.51
C GLY A 197 9.66 15.97 -3.10
N ASN A 198 10.78 16.53 -2.64
CA ASN A 198 10.85 17.09 -1.28
C ASN A 198 10.25 18.49 -1.15
N ARG A 199 10.10 19.22 -2.24
CA ARG A 199 9.63 20.60 -2.23
C ARG A 199 8.22 20.74 -2.74
N SER A 200 7.35 21.38 -1.96
CA SER A 200 5.98 21.73 -2.36
C SER A 200 5.71 23.21 -2.18
N GLU A 201 4.86 23.76 -3.03
CA GLU A 201 4.33 25.12 -2.98
C GLU A 201 2.81 25.05 -3.10
N VAL A 202 2.10 25.70 -2.20
CA VAL A 202 0.63 25.80 -2.27
C VAL A 202 0.29 26.90 -3.30
N LEU A 203 -0.48 26.53 -4.31
CA LEU A 203 -0.90 27.43 -5.38
C LEU A 203 -2.30 28.01 -5.13
N PHE A 204 -3.14 27.26 -4.43
CA PHE A 204 -4.49 27.63 -4.04
C PHE A 204 -4.93 26.83 -2.82
N GLY A 205 -5.74 27.44 -1.95
CA GLY A 205 -6.26 26.81 -0.72
C GLY A 205 -5.18 26.59 0.35
N ASP A 206 -5.43 25.65 1.26
CA ASP A 206 -4.61 25.46 2.47
C ASP A 206 -3.45 24.46 2.28
N GLY A 207 -3.35 23.81 1.12
CA GLY A 207 -2.33 22.79 0.86
C GLY A 207 -2.64 21.42 1.47
N TYR A 208 -3.83 21.22 2.01
CA TYR A 208 -4.36 19.96 2.52
C TYR A 208 -5.88 19.88 2.33
N ILE A 209 -6.43 18.69 2.50
CA ILE A 209 -7.87 18.47 2.62
C ILE A 209 -8.16 17.80 3.97
N THR A 210 -9.39 17.92 4.42
CA THR A 210 -9.91 17.21 5.59
C THR A 210 -10.90 16.16 5.11
N GLU A 211 -10.80 14.94 5.65
CA GLU A 211 -11.71 13.83 5.36
C GLU A 211 -12.29 13.27 6.65
N GLN A 212 -13.51 12.78 6.60
CA GLN A 212 -14.15 12.07 7.69
C GLN A 212 -14.07 10.56 7.50
N LEU A 213 -13.69 9.86 8.57
CA LEU A 213 -13.69 8.39 8.63
C LEU A 213 -14.36 7.97 9.94
N GLY A 214 -15.52 7.33 9.87
CA GLY A 214 -16.38 7.17 11.04
C GLY A 214 -16.77 8.56 11.61
N ASP A 215 -16.57 8.72 12.91
CA ASP A 215 -16.84 9.97 13.64
C ASP A 215 -15.60 10.89 13.71
N PHE A 216 -14.50 10.51 13.07
CA PHE A 216 -13.22 11.22 13.16
C PHE A 216 -12.92 12.00 11.89
N SER A 217 -12.22 13.12 12.06
CA SER A 217 -11.74 13.97 10.98
C SER A 217 -10.24 13.89 10.84
N PHE A 218 -9.74 13.73 9.62
CA PHE A 218 -8.32 13.60 9.33
C PHE A 218 -7.87 14.63 8.32
N ARG A 219 -6.83 15.37 8.68
CA ARG A 219 -6.10 16.22 7.75
C ARG A 219 -5.20 15.35 6.88
N ILE A 220 -5.31 15.52 5.56
CA ILE A 220 -4.56 14.78 4.55
C ILE A 220 -3.68 15.76 3.79
N SER A 221 -2.37 15.69 4.01
CA SER A 221 -1.37 16.47 3.27
C SER A 221 -0.99 15.78 1.94
N PRO A 222 -0.29 16.44 1.02
CA PRO A 222 0.15 15.83 -0.24
C PRO A 222 0.94 14.54 -0.07
N LYS A 223 1.84 14.48 0.91
CA LYS A 223 2.70 13.31 1.20
C LYS A 223 2.09 12.31 2.17
N ALA A 224 1.03 12.69 2.91
CA ALA A 224 0.39 11.82 3.88
C ALA A 224 -0.10 10.52 3.22
N PHE A 225 0.24 9.39 3.84
CA PHE A 225 -0.44 8.14 3.53
C PHE A 225 -1.85 8.20 4.11
N TYR A 226 -2.81 7.85 3.31
CA TYR A 226 -4.20 7.65 3.71
C TYR A 226 -4.77 6.50 2.89
N GLN A 227 -5.56 5.65 3.49
CA GLN A 227 -6.13 4.47 2.83
C GLN A 227 -6.98 4.88 1.62
N ILE A 228 -6.82 4.15 0.51
CA ILE A 228 -7.42 4.55 -0.79
C ILE A 228 -8.88 4.16 -0.96
N ASN A 229 -9.43 3.36 -0.05
CA ASN A 229 -10.82 2.93 -0.03
C ASN A 229 -11.45 3.29 1.32
N PRO A 230 -11.99 4.49 1.49
CA PRO A 230 -12.47 4.96 2.79
C PRO A 230 -13.61 4.10 3.36
N ILE A 231 -14.48 3.54 2.50
CA ILE A 231 -15.60 2.68 2.94
C ILE A 231 -15.06 1.41 3.61
N GLN A 232 -14.15 0.70 2.94
CA GLN A 232 -13.57 -0.52 3.51
C GLN A 232 -12.54 -0.24 4.60
N THR A 233 -11.96 0.95 4.65
CA THR A 233 -11.09 1.37 5.77
C THR A 233 -11.87 1.46 7.08
N GLU A 234 -13.08 1.97 7.04
CA GLU A 234 -13.96 2.02 8.23
C GLU A 234 -14.29 0.60 8.72
N VAL A 235 -14.58 -0.33 7.81
CA VAL A 235 -14.79 -1.75 8.11
C VAL A 235 -13.52 -2.38 8.73
N LEU A 236 -12.35 -2.13 8.11
CA LEU A 236 -11.07 -2.65 8.57
C LEU A 236 -10.72 -2.17 9.97
N TYR A 237 -10.90 -0.87 10.25
CA TYR A 237 -10.59 -0.28 11.55
C TYR A 237 -11.58 -0.72 12.63
N ASN A 238 -12.87 -0.78 12.32
CA ASN A 238 -13.87 -1.32 13.26
C ASN A 238 -13.57 -2.78 13.61
N THR A 239 -13.19 -3.61 12.63
CA THR A 239 -12.76 -4.99 12.87
C THR A 239 -11.49 -5.04 13.73
N THR A 240 -10.54 -4.14 13.48
CA THR A 240 -9.30 -4.04 14.27
C THR A 240 -9.59 -3.70 15.72
N LEU A 241 -10.49 -2.74 15.98
CA LEU A 241 -10.88 -2.36 17.34
C LEU A 241 -11.71 -3.43 18.04
N GLU A 242 -12.62 -4.12 17.32
CA GLU A 242 -13.31 -5.29 17.85
C GLU A 242 -12.31 -6.37 18.32
N PHE A 243 -11.28 -6.64 17.51
CA PHE A 243 -10.26 -7.63 17.83
C PHE A 243 -9.31 -7.15 18.95
N ALA A 244 -9.10 -5.85 19.09
CA ALA A 244 -8.35 -5.27 20.19
C ALA A 244 -9.06 -5.46 21.54
N GLY A 245 -10.40 -5.46 21.55
CA GLY A 245 -11.23 -5.72 22.74
C GLY A 245 -11.04 -4.68 23.85
N LEU A 246 -10.93 -3.40 23.48
CA LEU A 246 -10.66 -2.30 24.40
C LEU A 246 -11.86 -1.99 25.30
N THR A 247 -11.60 -1.75 26.59
CA THR A 247 -12.59 -1.48 27.63
C THR A 247 -12.42 -0.12 28.32
N GLY A 248 -11.49 0.71 27.85
CA GLY A 248 -11.12 2.00 28.46
C GLY A 248 -10.01 1.91 29.49
N LYS A 249 -9.48 0.72 29.75
CA LYS A 249 -8.42 0.47 30.77
C LYS A 249 -7.06 0.15 30.17
N GLU A 250 -7.01 -0.17 28.90
CA GLU A 250 -5.85 -0.66 28.20
C GLU A 250 -4.92 0.46 27.76
N THR A 251 -3.62 0.23 27.91
CA THR A 251 -2.58 0.99 27.24
C THR A 251 -2.23 0.29 25.92
N VAL A 252 -2.36 1.01 24.82
CA VAL A 252 -2.26 0.49 23.44
C VAL A 252 -1.02 1.06 22.76
N ILE A 253 -0.27 0.22 22.04
CA ILE A 253 0.69 0.66 21.03
C ILE A 253 0.05 0.51 19.66
N ASP A 254 0.07 1.58 18.86
CA ASP A 254 -0.21 1.60 17.42
C ASP A 254 1.15 1.66 16.69
N ALA A 255 1.66 0.49 16.33
CA ALA A 255 2.94 0.36 15.65
C ALA A 255 2.77 0.51 14.15
N TYR A 256 3.67 1.26 13.51
CA TYR A 256 3.55 1.72 12.11
C TYR A 256 2.34 2.67 11.92
N CYS A 257 2.11 3.56 12.88
CA CYS A 257 0.86 4.31 13.00
C CYS A 257 0.57 5.30 11.85
N GLY A 258 1.55 5.59 10.99
CA GLY A 258 1.38 6.54 9.89
C GLY A 258 0.90 7.91 10.40
N THR A 259 -0.22 8.38 9.89
CA THR A 259 -0.86 9.65 10.32
C THR A 259 -1.76 9.49 11.55
N GLY A 260 -1.59 8.40 12.30
CA GLY A 260 -2.25 8.14 13.59
C GLY A 260 -3.70 7.65 13.47
N THR A 261 -4.12 7.20 12.29
CA THR A 261 -5.55 6.91 12.05
C THR A 261 -6.09 5.79 12.94
N ILE A 262 -5.41 4.65 13.06
CA ILE A 262 -5.87 3.53 13.90
C ILE A 262 -5.84 3.91 15.38
N GLY A 263 -4.75 4.55 15.82
CA GLY A 263 -4.60 5.00 17.21
C GLY A 263 -5.67 6.00 17.64
N ILE A 264 -6.02 6.96 16.77
CA ILE A 264 -7.09 7.93 17.03
C ILE A 264 -8.46 7.23 17.09
N PHE A 265 -8.72 6.25 16.20
CA PHE A 265 -9.93 5.41 16.29
C PHE A 265 -10.00 4.62 17.60
N ALA A 266 -8.87 4.19 18.13
CA ALA A 266 -8.77 3.44 19.37
C ALA A 266 -8.94 4.35 20.63
N SER A 267 -8.60 5.63 20.52
CA SER A 267 -8.48 6.53 21.67
C SER A 267 -9.72 6.63 22.56
N PRO A 268 -10.98 6.64 22.07
CA PRO A 268 -12.15 6.73 22.96
C PRO A 268 -12.38 5.47 23.81
N LYS A 269 -11.77 4.35 23.40
CA LYS A 269 -11.93 3.04 24.07
C LYS A 269 -10.66 2.56 24.77
N ALA A 270 -9.60 3.40 24.82
CA ALA A 270 -8.33 3.10 25.45
C ALA A 270 -8.04 4.06 26.60
N LYS A 271 -7.31 3.61 27.60
CA LYS A 271 -6.75 4.47 28.65
C LYS A 271 -5.69 5.41 28.07
N LYS A 272 -4.80 4.87 27.24
CA LYS A 272 -3.73 5.60 26.57
C LYS A 272 -3.39 4.90 25.27
N VAL A 273 -3.06 5.68 24.24
CA VAL A 273 -2.56 5.18 22.96
C VAL A 273 -1.19 5.79 22.68
N VAL A 274 -0.24 4.95 22.31
CA VAL A 274 1.11 5.33 21.91
C VAL A 274 1.32 4.94 20.46
N GLY A 275 1.39 5.92 19.55
CA GLY A 275 1.68 5.72 18.15
C GLY A 275 3.17 5.82 17.87
N VAL A 276 3.71 4.88 17.09
CA VAL A 276 5.14 4.85 16.71
C VAL A 276 5.25 4.79 15.19
N GLU A 277 5.99 5.74 14.60
CA GLU A 277 6.16 5.87 13.16
C GLU A 277 7.56 6.39 12.82
N LEU A 278 8.17 5.81 11.79
CA LEU A 278 9.52 6.17 11.35
C LEU A 278 9.56 7.50 10.57
N ASN A 279 8.48 7.82 9.86
CA ASN A 279 8.39 9.02 9.04
C ASN A 279 8.02 10.26 9.87
N PRO A 280 8.92 11.26 10.04
CA PRO A 280 8.65 12.44 10.86
C PRO A 280 7.51 13.31 10.32
N ASP A 281 7.27 13.34 9.00
CA ASP A 281 6.15 14.09 8.42
C ASP A 281 4.81 13.44 8.80
N ALA A 282 4.74 12.10 8.81
CA ALA A 282 3.55 11.37 9.23
C ALA A 282 3.27 11.56 10.74
N VAL A 283 4.30 11.54 11.59
CA VAL A 283 4.17 11.85 13.03
C VAL A 283 3.62 13.26 13.26
N LYS A 284 4.07 14.22 12.46
CA LYS A 284 3.55 15.60 12.51
C LYS A 284 2.05 15.64 12.19
N ASP A 285 1.65 14.96 11.11
CA ASP A 285 0.25 14.85 10.71
C ASP A 285 -0.57 14.10 11.79
N ALA A 286 -0.04 13.03 12.40
CA ALA A 286 -0.69 12.30 13.49
C ALA A 286 -0.99 13.21 14.71
N ARG A 287 -0.05 14.03 15.12
CA ARG A 287 -0.25 15.00 16.21
C ARG A 287 -1.29 16.06 15.88
N VAL A 288 -1.35 16.51 14.63
CA VAL A 288 -2.40 17.44 14.16
C VAL A 288 -3.75 16.75 14.17
N ASN A 289 -3.82 15.52 13.67
CA ASN A 289 -5.04 14.73 13.64
C ASN A 289 -5.56 14.40 15.04
N ALA A 290 -4.68 14.09 16.00
CA ALA A 290 -5.06 13.88 17.39
C ALA A 290 -5.73 15.12 17.99
N LYS A 291 -5.13 16.30 17.79
CA LYS A 291 -5.72 17.58 18.24
C LYS A 291 -7.07 17.87 17.59
N LEU A 292 -7.19 17.61 16.27
CA LEU A 292 -8.42 17.81 15.50
C LEU A 292 -9.58 16.97 16.06
N ASN A 293 -9.28 15.80 16.64
CA ASN A 293 -10.25 14.86 17.19
C ASN A 293 -10.33 14.87 18.73
N SER A 294 -9.69 15.84 19.40
CA SER A 294 -9.64 15.91 20.88
C SER A 294 -9.15 14.59 21.52
N ALA A 295 -8.27 13.86 20.84
CA ALA A 295 -7.71 12.60 21.31
C ALA A 295 -6.52 12.86 22.27
N GLU A 296 -6.80 13.43 23.44
CA GLU A 296 -5.78 13.92 24.41
C GLU A 296 -4.98 12.78 25.06
N ASN A 297 -5.54 11.57 25.06
CA ASN A 297 -4.87 10.36 25.57
C ASN A 297 -3.95 9.67 24.56
N THR A 298 -3.58 10.37 23.47
CA THR A 298 -2.69 9.85 22.44
C THR A 298 -1.32 10.55 22.46
N GLU A 299 -0.26 9.77 22.30
CA GLU A 299 1.12 10.27 22.14
C GLU A 299 1.73 9.68 20.88
N PHE A 300 2.52 10.45 20.12
CA PHE A 300 3.14 9.99 18.87
C PHE A 300 4.64 10.22 18.89
N TYR A 301 5.41 9.14 18.63
CA TYR A 301 6.86 9.09 18.64
C TYR A 301 7.42 8.84 17.24
N ASN A 302 8.45 9.61 16.88
CA ASN A 302 9.21 9.38 15.65
C ASN A 302 10.36 8.41 15.97
N ALA A 303 10.16 7.13 15.73
CA ALA A 303 11.13 6.09 16.01
C ALA A 303 10.89 4.85 15.11
N ASP A 304 11.90 3.98 15.02
CA ASP A 304 11.69 2.62 14.53
C ASP A 304 10.85 1.85 15.54
N ALA A 305 9.76 1.23 15.07
CA ALA A 305 8.82 0.53 15.95
C ALA A 305 9.47 -0.65 16.70
N GLY A 306 10.42 -1.35 16.06
CA GLY A 306 11.14 -2.47 16.68
C GLY A 306 12.10 -2.00 17.78
N GLU A 307 12.75 -0.86 17.60
CA GLU A 307 13.61 -0.24 18.62
C GLU A 307 12.78 0.27 19.78
N PHE A 308 11.72 1.02 19.49
CA PHE A 308 10.81 1.53 20.52
C PHE A 308 10.26 0.41 21.43
N LEU A 309 9.78 -0.69 20.83
CA LEU A 309 9.26 -1.81 21.61
C LEU A 309 10.37 -2.53 22.40
N ALA A 310 11.60 -2.58 21.87
CA ALA A 310 12.74 -3.18 22.59
C ALA A 310 13.10 -2.38 23.84
N ASP A 311 13.13 -1.05 23.71
CA ASP A 311 13.43 -0.11 24.81
C ASP A 311 12.31 -0.14 25.87
N ALA A 312 11.05 -0.13 25.45
CA ALA A 312 9.89 -0.27 26.33
C ALA A 312 9.96 -1.59 27.13
N ALA A 313 10.31 -2.70 26.45
CA ALA A 313 10.48 -4.00 27.12
C ALA A 313 11.69 -4.04 28.07
N ALA A 314 12.78 -3.32 27.77
CA ALA A 314 13.94 -3.20 28.64
C ALA A 314 13.64 -2.35 29.89
N SER A 315 12.82 -1.32 29.74
CA SER A 315 12.35 -0.43 30.82
C SER A 315 11.20 -1.01 31.65
N ASN A 316 10.79 -2.26 31.38
CA ASN A 316 9.65 -2.92 32.04
C ASN A 316 8.31 -2.14 31.88
N GLU A 317 8.18 -1.35 30.83
CA GLU A 317 6.90 -0.71 30.51
C GLU A 317 5.84 -1.75 30.16
N LYS A 318 4.60 -1.47 30.54
CA LYS A 318 3.50 -2.41 30.31
C LYS A 318 2.53 -1.84 29.30
N TYR A 319 2.31 -2.59 28.25
CA TYR A 319 1.28 -2.35 27.25
C TYR A 319 0.37 -3.57 27.17
N ASP A 320 -0.94 -3.33 27.18
CA ASP A 320 -1.93 -4.40 27.17
C ASP A 320 -2.18 -4.91 25.75
N VAL A 321 -2.17 -4.01 24.77
CA VAL A 321 -2.49 -4.30 23.37
C VAL A 321 -1.43 -3.68 22.45
N VAL A 322 -1.00 -4.45 21.47
CA VAL A 322 -0.21 -3.96 20.33
C VAL A 322 -1.05 -4.13 19.07
N ILE A 323 -1.35 -3.03 18.39
CA ILE A 323 -1.91 -3.01 17.04
C ILE A 323 -0.75 -2.74 16.09
N MET A 324 -0.64 -3.51 15.01
CA MET A 324 0.44 -3.38 14.04
C MET A 324 -0.09 -3.50 12.62
N ASP A 325 0.32 -2.56 11.75
CA ASP A 325 0.00 -2.54 10.31
C ASP A 325 1.31 -2.35 9.51
N PRO A 326 2.15 -3.40 9.43
CA PRO A 326 3.45 -3.31 8.77
C PRO A 326 3.33 -3.26 7.24
N PRO A 327 4.42 -2.90 6.53
CA PRO A 327 4.46 -2.89 5.07
C PRO A 327 4.26 -4.29 4.47
N ARG A 328 4.14 -4.37 3.13
CA ARG A 328 3.90 -5.63 2.38
C ARG A 328 4.93 -6.74 2.63
N SER A 329 6.13 -6.39 3.02
CA SER A 329 7.19 -7.36 3.40
C SER A 329 6.92 -8.07 4.73
N GLY A 330 5.88 -7.65 5.46
CA GLY A 330 5.60 -8.09 6.81
C GLY A 330 6.50 -7.40 7.84
N SER A 331 6.49 -7.91 9.05
CA SER A 331 7.29 -7.38 10.16
C SER A 331 8.70 -7.94 10.16
N THR A 332 9.64 -7.19 10.75
CA THR A 332 11.01 -7.65 10.95
C THR A 332 11.09 -8.63 12.14
N VAL A 333 12.05 -9.55 12.09
CA VAL A 333 12.30 -10.48 13.22
C VAL A 333 12.62 -9.70 14.50
N LYS A 334 13.34 -8.57 14.40
CA LYS A 334 13.63 -7.67 15.52
C LYS A 334 12.35 -7.19 16.18
N PHE A 335 11.40 -6.69 15.40
CA PHE A 335 10.10 -6.22 15.90
C PHE A 335 9.32 -7.35 16.56
N LEU A 336 9.21 -8.52 15.90
CA LEU A 336 8.48 -9.66 16.46
C LEU A 336 9.08 -10.17 17.78
N LYS A 337 10.42 -10.20 17.88
CA LYS A 337 11.12 -10.50 19.15
C LYS A 337 10.78 -9.48 20.25
N SER A 338 10.72 -8.19 19.89
CA SER A 338 10.35 -7.13 20.83
C SER A 338 8.90 -7.26 21.31
N VAL A 339 7.96 -7.61 20.42
CA VAL A 339 6.56 -7.92 20.81
C VAL A 339 6.51 -9.10 21.80
N VAL A 340 7.26 -10.18 21.54
CA VAL A 340 7.31 -11.33 22.45
C VAL A 340 7.88 -10.94 23.82
N LYS A 341 8.95 -10.14 23.85
CA LYS A 341 9.59 -9.66 25.09
C LYS A 341 8.69 -8.70 25.87
N LEU A 342 8.02 -7.77 25.20
CA LEU A 342 7.06 -6.83 25.79
C LEU A 342 5.83 -7.57 26.35
N ALA A 343 5.48 -8.68 25.73
CA ALA A 343 4.48 -9.63 26.17
C ALA A 343 3.06 -9.05 26.37
N PRO A 344 2.52 -8.24 25.42
CA PRO A 344 1.16 -7.73 25.52
C PRO A 344 0.14 -8.88 25.59
N LYS A 345 -0.98 -8.65 26.27
CA LYS A 345 -2.08 -9.64 26.38
C LYS A 345 -2.68 -9.95 25.01
N THR A 346 -2.80 -8.94 24.17
CA THR A 346 -3.41 -9.02 22.84
C THR A 346 -2.50 -8.36 21.80
N VAL A 347 -2.34 -9.01 20.64
CA VAL A 347 -1.76 -8.41 19.44
C VAL A 347 -2.80 -8.45 18.34
N VAL A 348 -3.06 -7.30 17.71
CA VAL A 348 -3.90 -7.20 16.52
C VAL A 348 -3.00 -6.89 15.34
N TYR A 349 -2.92 -7.82 14.39
CA TYR A 349 -2.12 -7.70 13.19
C TYR A 349 -3.02 -7.39 11.99
N VAL A 350 -2.88 -6.21 11.42
CA VAL A 350 -3.48 -5.82 10.14
C VAL A 350 -2.43 -6.07 9.04
N SER A 351 -2.81 -6.74 7.96
CA SER A 351 -1.85 -7.11 6.91
C SER A 351 -2.46 -7.07 5.51
N CYS A 352 -1.75 -6.40 4.60
CA CYS A 352 -2.08 -6.37 3.18
C CYS A 352 -1.52 -7.58 2.39
N ASN A 353 -0.78 -8.50 3.04
CA ASN A 353 -0.17 -9.66 2.40
C ASN A 353 -0.31 -10.91 3.28
N PRO A 354 -1.24 -11.84 2.94
CA PRO A 354 -1.45 -13.06 3.72
C PRO A 354 -0.24 -14.01 3.76
N GLU A 355 0.68 -13.91 2.80
CA GLU A 355 1.87 -14.78 2.73
C GLU A 355 2.89 -14.40 3.81
N THR A 356 3.24 -13.11 3.89
CA THR A 356 4.12 -12.59 4.95
C THR A 356 3.45 -12.66 6.32
N LEU A 357 2.15 -12.43 6.39
CA LEU A 357 1.37 -12.63 7.61
C LEU A 357 1.49 -14.07 8.13
N ALA A 358 1.36 -15.09 7.27
CA ALA A 358 1.49 -16.48 7.69
C ALA A 358 2.87 -16.79 8.28
N ARG A 359 3.94 -16.21 7.74
CA ARG A 359 5.31 -16.29 8.27
C ARG A 359 5.39 -15.69 9.68
N ASP A 360 4.90 -14.47 9.83
CA ASP A 360 4.99 -13.73 11.09
C ASP A 360 4.12 -14.34 12.19
N LEU A 361 2.94 -14.86 11.83
CA LEU A 361 2.07 -15.60 12.74
C LEU A 361 2.74 -16.89 13.24
N MET A 362 3.48 -17.61 12.37
CA MET A 362 4.22 -18.80 12.78
C MET A 362 5.23 -18.47 13.87
N PHE A 363 5.96 -17.36 13.72
CA PHE A 363 6.90 -16.89 14.73
C PHE A 363 6.19 -16.58 16.06
N LEU A 364 5.12 -15.77 16.05
CA LEU A 364 4.41 -15.39 17.27
C LEU A 364 3.77 -16.60 17.97
N VAL A 365 3.22 -17.56 17.20
CA VAL A 365 2.59 -18.77 17.75
C VAL A 365 3.63 -19.68 18.44
N ARG A 366 4.83 -19.81 17.86
CA ARG A 366 5.95 -20.54 18.48
C ARG A 366 6.45 -19.87 19.75
N ASN A 367 6.30 -18.56 19.86
CA ASN A 367 6.76 -17.75 20.98
C ASN A 367 5.63 -17.33 21.95
N GLY A 368 4.67 -18.21 22.18
CA GLY A 368 3.72 -18.06 23.29
C GLY A 368 2.40 -17.36 22.97
N TYR A 369 2.10 -17.09 21.70
CA TYR A 369 0.80 -16.56 21.30
C TYR A 369 -0.11 -17.65 20.68
N LYS A 370 -1.42 -17.37 20.68
CA LYS A 370 -2.43 -18.19 20.01
C LYS A 370 -3.28 -17.29 19.14
N VAL A 371 -3.45 -17.64 17.87
CA VAL A 371 -4.40 -16.97 16.97
C VAL A 371 -5.82 -17.32 17.41
N LYS A 372 -6.67 -16.31 17.60
CA LYS A 372 -8.07 -16.44 18.03
C LYS A 372 -9.05 -16.16 16.92
N LYS A 373 -8.81 -15.11 16.15
CA LYS A 373 -9.69 -14.69 15.07
C LYS A 373 -8.86 -14.30 13.84
N ILE A 374 -9.37 -14.57 12.66
CA ILE A 374 -8.82 -14.12 11.37
C ILE A 374 -9.99 -13.63 10.53
N GLN A 375 -9.93 -12.35 10.10
CA GLN A 375 -10.95 -11.73 9.31
C GLN A 375 -10.35 -11.09 8.05
N PRO A 376 -10.57 -11.66 6.85
CA PRO A 376 -10.23 -11.02 5.59
C PRO A 376 -11.21 -9.88 5.26
N VAL A 377 -10.68 -8.81 4.67
CA VAL A 377 -11.45 -7.64 4.19
C VAL A 377 -11.01 -7.31 2.77
N ASP A 378 -11.97 -7.12 1.86
CA ASP A 378 -11.66 -6.73 0.48
C ASP A 378 -11.49 -5.23 0.34
N MET A 379 -10.31 -4.74 0.72
CA MET A 379 -9.92 -3.32 0.56
C MET A 379 -9.71 -2.91 -0.90
N PHE A 380 -9.38 -3.86 -1.78
CA PHE A 380 -8.95 -3.61 -3.15
C PHE A 380 -9.71 -4.47 -4.15
N PRO A 381 -11.03 -4.25 -4.35
CA PRO A 381 -11.81 -4.92 -5.39
C PRO A 381 -11.10 -4.91 -6.75
N HIS A 382 -11.31 -5.94 -7.54
CA HIS A 382 -10.71 -6.19 -8.85
C HIS A 382 -9.21 -6.52 -8.86
N THR A 383 -8.52 -6.44 -7.71
CA THR A 383 -7.11 -6.83 -7.58
C THR A 383 -6.97 -8.14 -6.81
N ASN A 384 -5.80 -8.78 -6.86
CA ASN A 384 -5.48 -9.99 -6.09
C ASN A 384 -5.09 -9.71 -4.62
N HIS A 385 -5.09 -8.44 -4.21
CA HIS A 385 -4.77 -8.03 -2.84
C HIS A 385 -5.96 -8.25 -1.91
N VAL A 386 -5.66 -8.60 -0.67
CA VAL A 386 -6.64 -8.78 0.41
C VAL A 386 -6.01 -8.30 1.70
N GLU A 387 -6.74 -7.48 2.46
CA GLU A 387 -6.38 -7.15 3.82
C GLU A 387 -6.88 -8.23 4.79
N THR A 388 -6.14 -8.46 5.85
CA THR A 388 -6.51 -9.47 6.84
C THR A 388 -6.21 -8.95 8.24
N VAL A 389 -7.23 -8.93 9.11
CA VAL A 389 -7.07 -8.62 10.53
C VAL A 389 -6.96 -9.90 11.31
N VAL A 390 -5.97 -10.01 12.18
CA VAL A 390 -5.73 -11.19 13.01
C VAL A 390 -5.62 -10.79 14.47
N GLN A 391 -6.39 -11.48 15.33
CA GLN A 391 -6.25 -11.39 16.78
C GLN A 391 -5.37 -12.51 17.30
N LEU A 392 -4.29 -12.15 17.98
CA LEU A 392 -3.49 -13.07 18.77
C LEU A 392 -3.65 -12.74 20.26
N VAL A 393 -3.72 -13.77 21.09
CA VAL A 393 -3.73 -13.62 22.54
C VAL A 393 -2.57 -14.41 23.12
N ARG A 394 -1.95 -13.86 24.17
CA ARG A 394 -0.88 -14.54 24.88
C ARG A 394 -1.43 -15.78 25.56
N LYS A 395 -0.76 -16.92 25.42
CA LYS A 395 -1.08 -18.13 26.18
C LYS A 395 -0.81 -17.85 27.66
N LYS A 396 -1.71 -18.29 28.54
CA LYS A 396 -1.39 -18.33 29.96
C LYS A 396 -0.28 -19.36 30.14
N PRO A 397 0.80 -19.06 30.88
CA PRO A 397 1.81 -20.07 31.15
C PRO A 397 1.20 -21.10 32.06
N ASP A 398 0.91 -22.29 31.55
CA ASP A 398 0.55 -23.44 32.38
C ASP A 398 1.80 -24.07 33.04
N THR A 399 2.98 -23.76 32.54
CA THR A 399 4.30 -24.02 33.14
C THR A 399 5.36 -23.22 32.38
N TYR A 400 6.33 -22.63 33.08
CA TYR A 400 7.52 -22.04 32.48
C TYR A 400 8.42 -23.17 31.96
N ILE A 401 8.52 -23.32 30.64
CA ILE A 401 9.66 -23.98 30.01
C ILE A 401 10.46 -22.86 29.37
N ASP A 402 11.57 -22.48 29.96
CA ASP A 402 12.58 -21.65 29.31
C ASP A 402 13.19 -22.47 28.18
N ILE A 403 12.68 -22.29 26.96
CA ILE A 403 13.31 -22.79 25.75
C ILE A 403 14.14 -21.64 25.19
N THR A 404 15.43 -21.68 25.44
CA THR A 404 16.40 -20.89 24.69
C THR A 404 16.44 -21.49 23.29
N VAL A 405 15.70 -20.91 22.37
CA VAL A 405 15.76 -21.31 20.95
C VAL A 405 16.94 -20.58 20.33
N ASP A 406 18.01 -21.28 20.10
CA ASP A 406 19.10 -20.83 19.25
C ASP A 406 18.55 -20.72 17.81
N MET A 407 18.52 -19.50 17.28
CA MET A 407 17.94 -19.22 15.96
C MET A 407 18.77 -19.80 14.80
N ASP A 408 19.94 -20.32 15.09
CA ASP A 408 20.81 -20.95 14.09
C ASP A 408 20.35 -22.39 13.72
N GLU A 409 19.46 -23.00 14.51
CA GLU A 409 18.88 -24.34 14.25
C GLU A 409 17.47 -24.32 13.62
N LEU A 410 16.92 -23.15 13.33
CA LEU A 410 15.71 -23.06 12.52
C LEU A 410 16.11 -23.24 11.05
N ASP A 411 16.18 -24.47 10.61
CA ASP A 411 16.14 -24.83 9.19
C ASP A 411 14.86 -24.24 8.58
N LEU A 412 14.98 -22.99 8.15
CA LEU A 412 14.03 -22.40 7.21
C LEU A 412 14.13 -23.27 5.97
N THR A 413 13.09 -24.07 5.75
CA THR A 413 12.98 -24.89 4.54
C THR A 413 13.33 -24.03 3.33
N SER A 414 14.14 -24.56 2.45
CA SER A 414 14.82 -23.94 1.30
C SER A 414 13.97 -23.10 0.33
N SER A 415 12.71 -22.85 0.64
CA SER A 415 11.79 -22.01 -0.14
C SER A 415 11.62 -20.56 0.37
N GLU A 416 12.13 -20.20 1.56
CA GLU A 416 11.80 -18.93 2.21
C GLU A 416 12.95 -17.92 2.35
N ALA A 417 14.19 -18.31 2.05
CA ALA A 417 15.38 -17.44 2.11
C ALA A 417 15.97 -17.13 0.74
N LYS A 418 15.12 -16.93 -0.29
CA LYS A 418 15.61 -16.56 -1.62
C LYS A 418 15.71 -15.05 -1.71
N ALA A 419 16.94 -14.53 -1.75
CA ALA A 419 17.17 -13.13 -2.06
C ALA A 419 16.47 -12.77 -3.38
N THR A 420 15.86 -11.60 -3.42
CA THR A 420 15.23 -11.05 -4.62
C THR A 420 16.28 -10.76 -5.69
N TYR A 421 15.85 -10.63 -6.93
CA TYR A 421 16.78 -10.24 -8.02
C TYR A 421 17.42 -8.88 -7.76
N ASP A 422 16.72 -7.97 -7.12
CA ASP A 422 17.23 -6.63 -6.86
C ASP A 422 18.26 -6.64 -5.73
N GLU A 423 18.06 -7.40 -4.66
CA GLU A 423 19.06 -7.59 -3.60
C GLU A 423 20.37 -8.22 -4.15
N ILE A 424 20.26 -9.18 -5.07
CA ILE A 424 21.44 -9.78 -5.72
C ILE A 424 22.16 -8.75 -6.61
N LYS A 425 21.44 -7.92 -7.36
CA LYS A 425 22.03 -6.86 -8.19
C LYS A 425 22.71 -5.79 -7.34
N ASP A 426 22.06 -5.37 -6.27
CA ASP A 426 22.57 -4.34 -5.37
C ASP A 426 23.85 -4.83 -4.68
N TYR A 427 23.87 -6.04 -4.16
CA TYR A 427 25.09 -6.66 -3.59
C TYR A 427 26.26 -6.67 -4.58
N ILE A 428 26.01 -7.12 -5.84
CA ILE A 428 27.07 -7.18 -6.86
C ILE A 428 27.53 -5.77 -7.24
N PHE A 429 26.62 -4.81 -7.32
CA PHE A 429 26.95 -3.44 -7.66
C PHE A 429 27.74 -2.75 -6.54
N ASP A 430 27.33 -2.90 -5.29
CA ASP A 430 27.99 -2.30 -4.14
C ASP A 430 29.42 -2.84 -3.94
N LYS A 431 29.60 -4.15 -4.16
CA LYS A 431 30.89 -4.81 -3.93
C LYS A 431 31.86 -4.71 -5.10
N HIS A 432 31.35 -4.78 -6.33
CA HIS A 432 32.18 -4.93 -7.54
C HIS A 432 31.97 -3.80 -8.57
N CYS A 433 31.02 -2.87 -8.33
CA CYS A 433 30.62 -1.83 -9.28
C CYS A 433 30.17 -2.36 -10.65
N VAL A 434 29.66 -3.61 -10.72
CA VAL A 434 29.24 -4.29 -11.95
C VAL A 434 27.73 -4.44 -11.99
N LYS A 435 27.09 -4.03 -13.10
CA LYS A 435 25.66 -4.24 -13.33
C LYS A 435 25.40 -5.61 -13.97
N VAL A 436 24.49 -6.38 -13.36
CA VAL A 436 24.01 -7.67 -13.89
C VAL A 436 22.53 -7.60 -14.22
N SER A 437 22.09 -8.36 -15.22
CA SER A 437 20.68 -8.43 -15.61
C SER A 437 19.95 -9.55 -14.86
N SER A 438 18.65 -9.40 -14.67
CA SER A 438 17.79 -10.45 -14.07
C SER A 438 17.86 -11.76 -14.88
N LEU A 439 18.03 -11.68 -16.21
CA LEU A 439 18.18 -12.84 -17.08
C LEU A 439 19.43 -13.67 -16.71
N TYR A 440 20.57 -13.01 -16.46
CA TYR A 440 21.81 -13.71 -16.09
C TYR A 440 21.70 -14.35 -14.70
N ILE A 441 21.06 -13.67 -13.75
CA ILE A 441 20.79 -14.24 -12.42
C ILE A 441 19.90 -15.48 -12.55
N ALA A 442 18.84 -15.44 -13.37
CA ALA A 442 17.96 -16.58 -13.63
C ALA A 442 18.73 -17.79 -14.22
N GLN A 443 19.57 -17.54 -15.22
CA GLN A 443 20.40 -18.59 -15.83
C GLN A 443 21.32 -19.28 -14.82
N ILE A 444 21.94 -18.50 -13.91
CA ILE A 444 22.87 -19.09 -12.93
C ILE A 444 22.08 -19.80 -11.81
N LYS A 445 20.94 -19.26 -11.36
CA LYS A 445 20.05 -19.95 -10.42
C LYS A 445 19.60 -21.30 -11.01
N GLN A 446 19.16 -21.33 -12.26
CA GLN A 446 18.76 -22.56 -12.94
C GLN A 446 19.91 -23.57 -13.06
N LYS A 447 21.12 -23.11 -13.35
CA LYS A 447 22.33 -23.93 -13.40
C LYS A 447 22.62 -24.63 -12.05
N HIS A 448 22.29 -23.99 -10.95
CA HIS A 448 22.43 -24.52 -9.58
C HIS A 448 21.16 -25.21 -9.04
N GLY A 449 20.21 -25.56 -9.92
CA GLY A 449 19.01 -26.31 -9.53
C GLY A 449 17.97 -25.51 -8.72
N ILE A 450 18.11 -24.20 -8.65
CA ILE A 450 17.11 -23.33 -8.00
C ILE A 450 15.95 -23.14 -8.97
N ILE A 451 14.87 -23.91 -8.76
CA ILE A 451 13.66 -23.85 -9.59
C ILE A 451 12.88 -22.60 -9.23
N GLU A 452 12.78 -21.66 -10.17
CA GLU A 452 11.83 -20.55 -10.09
C GLU A 452 10.52 -20.97 -10.78
N ARG A 453 9.38 -20.45 -10.29
CA ARG A 453 8.05 -20.75 -10.87
C ARG A 453 8.08 -20.49 -12.38
N ASP A 454 7.50 -21.40 -13.16
CA ASP A 454 7.33 -21.27 -14.60
C ASP A 454 6.68 -19.91 -14.93
N CYS A 455 7.42 -19.09 -15.66
CA CYS A 455 6.87 -17.85 -16.22
C CYS A 455 5.85 -18.22 -17.29
N TYR A 456 4.58 -17.91 -17.07
CA TYR A 456 3.47 -18.08 -18.02
C TYR A 456 3.59 -17.26 -19.32
N ASN A 457 4.72 -16.62 -19.56
CA ASN A 457 5.03 -15.84 -20.77
C ASN A 457 6.20 -16.45 -21.56
N ASN A 458 6.11 -17.71 -21.90
CA ASN A 458 6.94 -18.26 -22.96
C ASN A 458 6.47 -17.70 -24.30
N SER A 459 7.31 -16.89 -24.93
CA SER A 459 7.09 -16.43 -26.31
C SER A 459 6.95 -17.65 -27.22
N LYS A 460 5.85 -17.76 -27.94
CA LYS A 460 5.57 -18.81 -28.94
C LYS A 460 6.40 -18.65 -30.25
N LYS A 461 7.64 -18.22 -30.12
CA LYS A 461 8.61 -18.24 -31.24
C LYS A 461 9.79 -19.09 -30.84
N ASP A 462 9.76 -20.33 -31.28
CA ASP A 462 10.93 -21.17 -31.37
C ASP A 462 12.03 -20.46 -32.19
N ASN A 463 13.30 -20.49 -31.67
CA ASN A 463 14.52 -19.99 -32.29
C ASN A 463 14.92 -18.50 -32.08
N THR A 464 14.87 -17.98 -30.85
CA THR A 464 15.76 -16.87 -30.51
C THR A 464 16.78 -17.36 -29.47
N LYS A 465 18.07 -17.47 -29.88
CA LYS A 465 19.19 -17.74 -28.96
C LYS A 465 19.22 -16.63 -27.90
N GLN A 466 18.85 -16.96 -26.67
CA GLN A 466 18.98 -16.03 -25.56
C GLN A 466 20.46 -15.77 -25.28
N PRO A 467 20.86 -14.50 -25.01
CA PRO A 467 22.26 -14.20 -24.66
C PRO A 467 22.62 -14.92 -23.36
N GLN A 468 23.76 -15.65 -23.42
CA GLN A 468 24.28 -16.37 -22.26
C GLN A 468 25.04 -15.41 -21.31
N CYS A 469 25.05 -15.73 -20.01
CA CYS A 469 25.78 -14.97 -19.02
C CYS A 469 27.30 -15.03 -19.30
N PRO A 470 27.98 -13.88 -19.42
CA PRO A 470 29.45 -13.86 -19.60
C PRO A 470 30.16 -14.52 -18.42
N PRO A 471 31.30 -15.28 -18.66
CA PRO A 471 32.00 -16.02 -17.61
C PRO A 471 32.44 -15.18 -16.41
N GLU A 472 32.84 -13.95 -16.64
CA GLU A 472 33.21 -12.98 -15.59
C GLU A 472 32.03 -12.61 -14.67
N LYS A 473 30.80 -12.50 -15.20
CA LYS A 473 29.58 -12.22 -14.42
C LYS A 473 29.04 -13.46 -13.72
N VAL A 474 29.33 -14.66 -14.24
CA VAL A 474 28.94 -15.93 -13.58
C VAL A 474 29.51 -15.98 -12.16
N LYS A 475 30.84 -15.72 -12.04
CA LYS A 475 31.52 -15.76 -10.72
C LYS A 475 30.93 -14.78 -9.73
N LEU A 476 30.61 -13.56 -10.16
CA LEU A 476 30.00 -12.52 -9.30
C LEU A 476 28.59 -12.89 -8.84
N ILE A 477 27.81 -13.50 -9.73
CA ILE A 477 26.46 -13.96 -9.39
C ILE A 477 26.53 -15.17 -8.43
N GLU A 478 27.42 -16.13 -8.69
CA GLU A 478 27.62 -17.27 -7.78
C GLU A 478 28.10 -16.83 -6.40
N GLU A 479 28.98 -15.82 -6.32
CA GLU A 479 29.41 -15.21 -5.06
C GLU A 479 28.24 -14.57 -4.30
N ALA A 480 27.39 -13.80 -5.00
CA ALA A 480 26.21 -13.23 -4.41
C ALA A 480 25.22 -14.31 -3.93
N LEU A 481 25.02 -15.38 -4.71
CA LEU A 481 24.16 -16.49 -4.31
C LEU A 481 24.69 -17.23 -3.07
N ARG A 482 26.03 -17.36 -2.91
CA ARG A 482 26.64 -17.91 -1.67
C ARG A 482 26.46 -16.95 -0.50
N HIS A 483 26.66 -15.65 -0.71
CA HIS A 483 26.42 -14.65 0.34
C HIS A 483 25.01 -14.74 0.89
N PHE A 484 24.02 -14.92 0.01
CA PHE A 484 22.61 -15.09 0.41
C PHE A 484 22.24 -16.54 0.77
N LYS A 485 23.25 -17.43 0.93
CA LYS A 485 23.07 -18.86 1.27
C LYS A 485 22.08 -19.59 0.34
N MET A 486 22.03 -19.19 -0.93
CA MET A 486 21.16 -19.81 -1.95
C MET A 486 21.83 -20.99 -2.65
N ILE A 487 23.16 -21.06 -2.62
CA ILE A 487 24.00 -22.17 -3.10
C ILE A 487 25.12 -22.40 -2.07
N PRO A 488 25.69 -23.61 -2.02
CA PRO A 488 26.81 -23.95 -1.13
C PRO A 488 28.07 -23.10 -1.33
#